data_8a927a63b1cca3d5ed5b6e918402c5fd
#
_entry.id   8a927a63b1cca3d5ed5b6e918402c5fd
#
_cell.length_a   1.000
_cell.length_b   1.000
_cell.length_c   1.000
_cell.angle_alpha   90.00
_cell.angle_beta   90.00
_cell.angle_gamma   90.00
#
_symmetry.space_group_name_H-M   'P 1'
#
loop_
_entity.id
_entity.type
_entity.pdbx_description
1 polymer ?
#
loop_
_entity_poly.entity_id
_entity_poly.type
_entity_poly.pdbx_seq_one_letter_code
_entity_poly.pdbx_strand_id
1 'polypeptide(L)'
;MLFRSSRNAKAVTTATLRKSVIAALEDLKAKDIREIDVRGKTSIADLLVIASGTSARHVKSIADEVVKFAKKAGVMPLGVEGEREAEWVLVDLGDVIVHVMLPRIREFYGLERLWTVADRDEQGEAALATG
;
A
#
# COMPACT_ATOMS: atom_id res chain seq x y z
N MET A 1 -13.10 -25.27 -9.68
CA MET A 1 -14.13 -24.92 -9.29
C MET A 1 -14.25 -24.93 -7.84
N LEU A 2 -14.23 -26.03 -7.30
CA LEU A 2 -14.21 -26.11 -5.97
C LEU A 2 -13.17 -25.24 -5.34
N PHE A 3 -12.03 -25.25 -5.91
CA PHE A 3 -10.94 -24.47 -5.49
C PHE A 3 -11.25 -23.01 -5.50
N ARG A 4 -11.86 -22.56 -6.57
CA ARG A 4 -12.19 -21.21 -6.69
C ARG A 4 -13.24 -20.78 -5.70
N SER A 5 -14.20 -21.62 -5.51
CA SER A 5 -15.25 -21.36 -4.61
C SER A 5 -14.69 -21.24 -3.20
N SER A 6 -13.80 -22.14 -2.86
CA SER A 6 -13.18 -22.13 -1.57
C SER A 6 -12.36 -20.88 -1.35
N ARG A 7 -11.66 -20.47 -2.37
CA ARG A 7 -10.87 -19.27 -2.27
C ARG A 7 -11.74 -18.05 -2.05
N ASN A 8 -12.84 -17.99 -2.73
CA ASN A 8 -13.73 -16.87 -2.55
C ASN A 8 -14.33 -16.84 -1.17
N ALA A 9 -14.68 -17.97 -0.66
CA ALA A 9 -15.27 -18.06 0.65
C ALA A 9 -14.29 -17.63 1.73
N LYS A 10 -13.01 -17.87 1.47
CA LYS A 10 -12.03 -17.51 2.44
C LYS A 10 -11.34 -16.23 2.15
N ALA A 11 -11.66 -15.63 1.03
CA ALA A 11 -10.97 -14.44 0.63
C ALA A 11 -11.18 -13.34 1.66
N VAL A 12 -10.12 -12.71 2.03
CA VAL A 12 -10.16 -11.59 2.94
C VAL A 12 -10.51 -10.37 2.12
N THR A 13 -11.50 -9.63 2.53
CA THR A 13 -11.92 -8.47 1.76
C THR A 13 -10.84 -7.40 1.83
N THR A 14 -10.86 -6.51 0.86
CA THR A 14 -9.94 -5.39 0.85
C THR A 14 -10.12 -4.56 2.12
N ALA A 15 -11.36 -4.39 2.56
CA ALA A 15 -11.64 -3.61 3.76
C ALA A 15 -11.01 -4.24 5.01
N THR A 16 -11.10 -5.55 5.13
CA THR A 16 -10.51 -6.24 6.27
C THR A 16 -9.00 -6.16 6.22
N LEU A 17 -8.42 -6.37 5.06
CA LEU A 17 -6.98 -6.32 4.89
C LEU A 17 -6.48 -4.90 5.17
N ARG A 18 -7.22 -3.90 4.70
CA ARG A 18 -6.87 -2.51 4.95
C ARG A 18 -6.79 -2.24 6.45
N LYS A 19 -7.74 -2.74 7.21
CA LYS A 19 -7.74 -2.53 8.65
C LYS A 19 -6.50 -3.13 9.29
N SER A 20 -6.11 -4.31 8.86
CA SER A 20 -4.92 -4.97 9.38
C SER A 20 -3.67 -4.17 9.05
N VAL A 21 -3.60 -3.67 7.82
CA VAL A 21 -2.44 -2.89 7.38
C VAL A 21 -2.33 -1.60 8.20
N ILE A 22 -3.44 -0.88 8.34
CA ILE A 22 -3.41 0.37 9.08
C ILE A 22 -3.06 0.11 10.54
N ALA A 23 -3.58 -0.95 11.12
CA ALA A 23 -3.27 -1.30 12.51
C ALA A 23 -1.77 -1.56 12.67
N ALA A 24 -1.17 -2.25 11.70
CA ALA A 24 0.27 -2.53 11.76
C ALA A 24 1.08 -1.23 11.67
N LEU A 25 0.67 -0.35 10.76
CA LEU A 25 1.37 0.91 10.59
C LEU A 25 1.29 1.75 11.86
N GLU A 26 0.12 1.79 12.47
CA GLU A 26 -0.06 2.56 13.69
C GLU A 26 0.67 1.94 14.86
N ASP A 27 0.72 0.61 14.90
CA ASP A 27 1.40 -0.09 15.97
C ASP A 27 2.86 0.30 16.07
N LEU A 28 3.51 0.50 14.94
CA LEU A 28 4.90 0.90 14.91
C LEU A 28 5.08 2.38 14.64
N LYS A 29 4.01 3.15 14.80
CA LYS A 29 4.05 4.60 14.69
C LYS A 29 4.60 5.10 13.36
N ALA A 30 4.15 4.48 12.30
CA ALA A 30 4.49 4.96 10.96
C ALA A 30 3.93 6.37 10.80
N LYS A 31 4.61 7.18 10.01
CA LYS A 31 4.24 8.58 9.84
C LYS A 31 3.55 8.81 8.51
N ASP A 32 2.73 9.84 8.47
CA ASP A 32 2.11 10.32 7.23
C ASP A 32 1.49 9.23 6.40
N ILE A 33 0.60 8.47 7.02
CA ILE A 33 -0.08 7.38 6.34
C ILE A 33 -1.08 7.95 5.34
N ARG A 34 -0.95 7.53 4.08
CA ARG A 34 -1.87 7.94 3.02
C ARG A 34 -2.46 6.70 2.37
N GLU A 35 -3.74 6.75 2.10
CA GLU A 35 -4.44 5.67 1.42
C GLU A 35 -4.96 6.22 0.12
N ILE A 36 -4.70 5.53 -0.97
CA ILE A 36 -5.13 5.97 -2.29
C ILE A 36 -5.92 4.84 -2.93
N ASP A 37 -7.19 5.10 -3.22
CA ASP A 37 -8.04 4.13 -3.87
C ASP A 37 -7.66 4.12 -5.35
N VAL A 38 -7.15 3.00 -5.83
CA VAL A 38 -6.70 2.90 -7.21
C VAL A 38 -7.58 1.97 -8.04
N ARG A 39 -8.75 1.64 -7.50
CA ARG A 39 -9.70 0.82 -8.27
C ARG A 39 -10.13 1.59 -9.50
N GLY A 40 -10.12 0.89 -10.62
CA GLY A 40 -10.47 1.55 -11.86
C GLY A 40 -9.33 2.29 -12.51
N LYS A 41 -8.21 2.47 -11.80
CA LYS A 41 -7.06 3.16 -12.35
C LYS A 41 -5.96 2.17 -12.70
N THR A 42 -5.97 1.03 -12.05
CA THR A 42 -5.02 -0.03 -12.35
C THR A 42 -5.71 -1.35 -12.03
N SER A 43 -5.29 -2.40 -12.72
CA SER A 43 -5.82 -3.73 -12.46
C SER A 43 -4.94 -4.47 -11.45
N ILE A 44 -3.86 -3.84 -10.99
CA ILE A 44 -2.92 -4.49 -10.10
C ILE A 44 -3.40 -4.57 -8.66
N ALA A 45 -4.04 -3.54 -8.19
CA ALA A 45 -4.49 -3.49 -6.80
C ALA A 45 -5.71 -2.60 -6.67
N ASP A 46 -6.37 -2.69 -5.53
CA ASP A 46 -7.52 -1.85 -5.21
C ASP A 46 -7.10 -0.65 -4.37
N LEU A 47 -6.10 -0.83 -3.53
CA LEU A 47 -5.69 0.20 -2.59
C LEU A 47 -4.19 0.29 -2.49
N LEU A 48 -3.70 1.51 -2.49
CA LEU A 48 -2.29 1.77 -2.31
C LEU A 48 -2.16 2.48 -0.97
N VAL A 49 -1.28 1.99 -0.11
CA VAL A 49 -1.04 2.61 1.18
C VAL A 49 0.41 3.04 1.25
N ILE A 50 0.65 4.30 1.57
CA ILE A 50 1.99 4.83 1.64
C ILE A 50 2.20 5.38 3.04
N ALA A 51 3.31 5.05 3.64
CA ALA A 51 3.64 5.52 4.98
C ALA A 51 5.14 5.76 5.06
N SER A 52 5.56 6.51 6.05
CA SER A 52 6.97 6.83 6.24
C SER A 52 7.49 6.26 7.54
N GLY A 53 8.75 5.87 7.51
CA GLY A 53 9.47 5.50 8.73
C GLY A 53 10.59 6.50 8.92
N THR A 54 11.06 6.65 10.15
CA THR A 54 12.05 7.68 10.50
C THR A 54 13.48 7.26 10.20
N SER A 55 13.69 5.97 10.01
CA SER A 55 15.03 5.44 9.70
C SER A 55 14.85 4.17 8.90
N ALA A 56 15.93 3.67 8.32
CA ALA A 56 15.87 2.42 7.57
C ALA A 56 15.41 1.28 8.48
N ARG A 57 15.89 1.26 9.71
CA ARG A 57 15.48 0.26 10.67
C ARG A 57 13.98 0.35 10.93
N HIS A 58 13.47 1.55 11.10
CA HIS A 58 12.05 1.78 11.34
C HIS A 58 11.22 1.32 10.12
N VAL A 59 11.67 1.68 8.93
CA VAL A 59 11.00 1.27 7.70
C VAL A 59 10.91 -0.25 7.63
N LYS A 60 12.02 -0.92 7.92
CA LYS A 60 12.03 -2.37 7.87
C LYS A 60 11.10 -2.97 8.91
N SER A 61 11.12 -2.43 10.13
CA SER A 61 10.27 -2.93 11.20
C SER A 61 8.80 -2.76 10.86
N ILE A 62 8.45 -1.62 10.26
CA ILE A 62 7.09 -1.36 9.85
C ILE A 62 6.66 -2.37 8.79
N ALA A 63 7.52 -2.60 7.80
CA ALA A 63 7.19 -3.55 6.74
C ALA A 63 7.02 -4.96 7.32
N ASP A 64 7.87 -5.34 8.24
CA ASP A 64 7.76 -6.66 8.88
C ASP A 64 6.45 -6.78 9.64
N GLU A 65 6.03 -5.69 10.28
CA GLU A 65 4.79 -5.69 11.04
C GLU A 65 3.59 -5.80 10.11
N VAL A 66 3.65 -5.13 8.97
CA VAL A 66 2.59 -5.21 7.96
C VAL A 66 2.44 -6.66 7.51
N VAL A 67 3.56 -7.33 7.23
CA VAL A 67 3.53 -8.71 6.80
C VAL A 67 2.93 -9.60 7.89
N LYS A 68 3.34 -9.37 9.12
CA LYS A 68 2.86 -10.15 10.24
C LYS A 68 1.34 -10.01 10.43
N PHE A 69 0.85 -8.78 10.38
CA PHE A 69 -0.57 -8.53 10.54
C PHE A 69 -1.37 -9.10 9.37
N ALA A 70 -0.82 -9.00 8.15
CA ALA A 70 -1.49 -9.55 6.99
C ALA A 70 -1.62 -11.06 7.11
N LYS A 71 -0.56 -11.72 7.54
CA LYS A 71 -0.59 -13.16 7.70
C LYS A 71 -1.62 -13.58 8.75
N LYS A 72 -1.72 -12.81 9.82
CA LYS A 72 -2.71 -13.11 10.86
C LYS A 72 -4.12 -12.94 10.29
N ALA A 73 -4.29 -12.05 9.35
CA ALA A 73 -5.57 -11.82 8.72
C ALA A 73 -5.83 -12.83 7.60
N GLY A 74 -4.91 -13.73 7.36
CA GLY A 74 -5.11 -14.77 6.35
C GLY A 74 -4.56 -14.45 4.98
N VAL A 75 -3.69 -13.45 4.88
CA VAL A 75 -3.14 -13.07 3.59
C VAL A 75 -1.64 -13.23 3.58
N MET A 76 -1.14 -14.02 2.65
CA MET A 76 0.30 -14.16 2.46
C MET A 76 0.75 -13.14 1.46
N PRO A 77 1.86 -12.45 1.72
CA PRO A 77 2.36 -11.47 0.75
C PRO A 77 2.72 -12.16 -0.55
N LEU A 78 2.43 -11.50 -1.65
CA LEU A 78 2.84 -11.99 -2.96
C LEU A 78 4.32 -11.66 -3.18
N GLY A 79 4.82 -10.64 -2.50
CA GLY A 79 6.21 -10.29 -2.59
C GLY A 79 6.54 -9.15 -1.66
N VAL A 80 7.81 -9.05 -1.29
CA VAL A 80 8.31 -7.96 -0.49
C VAL A 80 9.62 -7.55 -1.14
N GLU A 81 9.73 -6.27 -1.49
CA GLU A 81 10.89 -5.75 -2.18
C GLU A 81 11.54 -4.61 -1.42
N GLY A 82 12.84 -4.49 -1.54
CA GLY A 82 13.55 -3.35 -0.96
C GLY A 82 13.99 -3.52 0.48
N GLU A 83 13.82 -4.69 1.05
CA GLU A 83 14.15 -4.93 2.44
C GLU A 83 15.60 -4.73 2.79
N ARG A 84 16.47 -4.93 1.85
CA ARG A 84 17.91 -4.87 2.13
C ARG A 84 18.34 -3.48 2.56
N GLU A 85 18.07 -2.47 1.75
CA GLU A 85 18.43 -1.11 2.09
C GLU A 85 17.38 -0.48 3.00
N ALA A 86 16.15 -0.95 2.87
CA ALA A 86 15.03 -0.49 3.69
C ALA A 86 14.82 1.01 3.64
N GLU A 87 15.10 1.64 2.51
CA GLU A 87 14.76 3.04 2.33
C GLU A 87 13.39 3.15 1.69
N TRP A 88 13.00 2.11 1.00
CA TRP A 88 11.70 2.03 0.33
C TRP A 88 11.36 0.54 0.25
N VAL A 89 10.46 0.09 1.10
CA VAL A 89 10.04 -1.30 1.10
C VAL A 89 8.62 -1.39 0.58
N LEU A 90 8.42 -2.26 -0.38
CA LEU A 90 7.10 -2.51 -0.95
C LEU A 90 6.62 -3.85 -0.47
N VAL A 91 5.40 -3.89 0.08
CA VAL A 91 4.79 -5.14 0.49
C VAL A 91 3.55 -5.32 -0.38
N ASP A 92 3.59 -6.35 -1.22
CA ASP A 92 2.50 -6.63 -2.16
C ASP A 92 1.57 -7.67 -1.54
N LEU A 93 0.38 -7.24 -1.18
CA LEU A 93 -0.60 -8.12 -0.57
C LEU A 93 -1.75 -8.45 -1.52
N GLY A 94 -1.57 -8.15 -2.81
CA GLY A 94 -2.58 -8.44 -3.81
C GLY A 94 -3.50 -7.25 -3.99
N ASP A 95 -4.59 -7.22 -3.26
CA ASP A 95 -5.53 -6.11 -3.37
C ASP A 95 -5.00 -4.83 -2.73
N VAL A 96 -4.07 -4.93 -1.82
CA VAL A 96 -3.46 -3.78 -1.15
C VAL A 96 -1.96 -3.84 -1.34
N ILE A 97 -1.38 -2.77 -1.79
CA ILE A 97 0.06 -2.66 -1.93
C ILE A 97 0.52 -1.58 -0.97
N VAL A 98 1.49 -1.90 -0.12
CA VAL A 98 1.97 -0.99 0.90
C VAL A 98 3.37 -0.54 0.57
N HIS A 99 3.60 0.76 0.61
CA HIS A 99 4.92 1.35 0.40
C HIS A 99 5.33 2.02 1.70
N VAL A 100 6.44 1.58 2.27
CA VAL A 100 6.98 2.20 3.49
C VAL A 100 8.31 2.81 3.10
N MET A 101 8.44 4.10 3.29
CA MET A 101 9.56 4.86 2.72
C MET A 101 10.13 5.84 3.73
N LEU A 102 11.41 6.15 3.59
CA LEU A 102 11.97 7.27 4.30
C LEU A 102 11.37 8.53 3.72
N PRO A 103 11.17 9.57 4.53
CA PRO A 103 10.53 10.80 4.02
C PRO A 103 11.23 11.39 2.81
N ARG A 104 12.57 11.42 2.81
CA ARG A 104 13.29 12.02 1.69
C ARG A 104 13.11 11.23 0.39
N ILE A 105 13.00 9.91 0.51
CA ILE A 105 12.80 9.05 -0.64
C ILE A 105 11.38 9.26 -1.16
N ARG A 106 10.43 9.34 -0.24
CA ARG A 106 9.04 9.54 -0.58
C ARG A 106 8.86 10.85 -1.35
N GLU A 107 9.47 11.90 -0.87
CA GLU A 107 9.36 13.19 -1.50
C GLU A 107 10.07 13.22 -2.86
N PHE A 108 11.25 12.63 -2.92
CA PHE A 108 12.03 12.62 -4.14
C PHE A 108 11.31 11.93 -5.30
N TYR A 109 10.76 10.75 -5.04
CA TYR A 109 10.08 10.01 -6.11
C TYR A 109 8.64 10.44 -6.34
N GLY A 110 8.02 11.01 -5.32
CA GLY A 110 6.67 11.56 -5.50
C GLY A 110 5.62 10.57 -5.95
N LEU A 111 5.71 9.34 -5.46
CA LEU A 111 4.78 8.30 -5.83
C LEU A 111 3.33 8.71 -5.66
N GLU A 112 3.00 9.37 -4.56
CA GLU A 112 1.65 9.80 -4.29
C GLU A 112 1.14 10.77 -5.33
N ARG A 113 2.00 11.64 -5.81
CA ARG A 113 1.58 12.65 -6.76
C ARG A 113 1.18 12.04 -8.09
N LEU A 114 1.77 10.93 -8.43
CA LEU A 114 1.43 10.25 -9.66
C LEU A 114 -0.05 9.89 -9.67
N TRP A 115 -0.54 9.31 -8.58
CA TRP A 115 -1.93 8.91 -8.50
C TRP A 115 -2.87 10.10 -8.34
N THR A 116 -2.42 11.14 -7.66
CA THR A 116 -3.21 12.34 -7.48
C THR A 116 -3.42 13.05 -8.81
N VAL A 117 -2.38 13.09 -9.61
CA VAL A 117 -2.47 13.70 -10.91
C VAL A 117 -3.43 12.92 -11.80
N ALA A 118 -3.37 11.60 -11.75
CA ALA A 118 -4.27 10.78 -12.52
C ALA A 118 -5.72 11.01 -12.12
N ASP A 119 -5.96 11.19 -10.83
CA ASP A 119 -7.29 11.49 -10.37
C ASP A 119 -7.79 12.80 -10.92
N ARG A 120 -6.95 13.80 -10.91
CA ARG A 120 -7.33 15.10 -11.43
C ARG A 120 -7.63 15.03 -12.92
N ASP A 121 -6.86 14.25 -13.64
CA ASP A 121 -7.08 14.10 -15.07
C ASP A 121 -8.45 13.52 -15.33
N GLU A 122 -8.84 12.55 -14.55
CA GLU A 122 -10.12 11.94 -14.74
C GLU A 122 -11.27 12.82 -14.33
N GLN A 123 -11.12 13.53 -13.26
CA GLN A 123 -12.20 14.34 -12.78
C GLN A 123 -12.23 15.71 -13.34
N GLY A 124 -11.12 16.29 -13.54
CA GLY A 124 -11.04 17.62 -13.92
C GLY A 124 -10.36 17.83 -15.22
N GLU A 125 -10.70 17.02 -16.16
CA GLU A 125 -10.15 17.14 -17.43
C GLU A 125 -10.19 18.53 -17.92
N ALA A 126 -11.27 19.20 -17.69
CA ALA A 126 -11.41 20.54 -18.14
C ALA A 126 -10.38 21.45 -17.48
N ALA A 127 -10.12 21.21 -16.24
CA ALA A 127 -9.18 22.04 -15.54
C ALA A 127 -7.79 21.87 -16.11
N LEU A 128 -7.46 20.66 -16.49
CA LEU A 128 -6.18 20.43 -17.07
C LEU A 128 -6.06 21.04 -18.43
N ALA A 129 -7.10 20.96 -19.17
CA ALA A 129 -7.09 21.50 -20.50
C ALA A 129 -6.84 22.98 -20.45
N THR A 130 -7.27 23.62 -19.39
CA THR A 130 -7.08 25.03 -19.30
C THR A 130 -5.70 25.37 -18.79
N GLY A 131 -5.10 24.44 -18.15
CA GLY A 131 -3.79 24.66 -17.58
C GLY A 131 -2.68 24.65 -18.59
#